data_f430102e2e5b5038577204bfb5e9577b
#
_entry.id   f430102e2e5b5038577204bfb5e9577b
#
_cell.length_a   1.000
_cell.length_b   1.000
_cell.length_c   1.000
_cell.angle_alpha   90.00
_cell.angle_beta   90.00
_cell.angle_gamma   90.00
#
_symmetry.space_group_name_H-M   'P 1'
#
loop_
_entity.id
_entity.type
_entity.pdbx_description
1 polymer ?
#
loop_
_entity_poly.entity_id
_entity_poly.type
_entity_poly.pdbx_seq_one_letter_code
_entity_poly.pdbx_strand_id
1 'polypeptide(L)'
;MIKTRLVGLLSHAKKYIVYTILWQWAALLSQVLAVFSIADLLERVVYRAVTVPILERTILILVLVVVIRFVCERMGARSSYLACVDVKRILREKIYEKMLKLGASYSEQVSSSEVVQVSTEGVEQLETYFGKYLPQLFYSLIAPLTLFIILCRVSLKASVILLICVPLIPISIVVVQKIAKKLLNKYWSIYTGLGDSFLENLQGLTTLKIYQADQQKADEMDVESQNFRRITMKVLTMQLNSTSVMDIVAYGGAAIGMAVAVSEFLKGNISVAGTLCIVLLASEFFLPLRLLGSFFHIAMNGMAASDKIFKILDLPEPQAGKKTLPDGALDVTLKDVHFSYEEDREILKGINLNLPAGSFVSLVGESGCGKSTIAGILAAKNRGYSGEITIGGVPLNEVNETNLMQRVVLVRHNSYLFKGTVEENLKMAKPDATKEDMEAVLQKVNLLGFLQTQDGLQTRLLEKASNLSGGQCQRLVIARALLRTDSAVYIFDEAASNIDVESEELIMNVIHELAKTKTVLLISHRLANVVKSDKIYFLKDGEIKESGKHDELMSQNGAYRHLYESQMALENYGKGGVA
;
A
#
# COMPACT_ATOMS: atom_id res chain seq x y z
N MET A 1 -6.06 12.48 -19.38
CA MET A 1 -7.04 13.20 -18.53
C MET A 1 -7.96 12.25 -17.77
N ILE A 2 -8.65 11.32 -18.40
CA ILE A 2 -9.50 10.34 -17.70
C ILE A 2 -8.78 9.00 -17.67
N LYS A 3 -8.55 8.44 -16.48
CA LYS A 3 -8.03 7.08 -16.31
C LYS A 3 -9.21 6.10 -16.44
N THR A 4 -9.50 5.68 -17.67
CA THR A 4 -10.65 4.82 -18.01
C THR A 4 -10.69 3.54 -17.19
N ARG A 5 -9.54 2.95 -16.92
CA ARG A 5 -9.39 1.76 -16.08
C ARG A 5 -9.83 2.01 -14.63
N LEU A 6 -9.45 3.16 -14.06
CA LEU A 6 -9.85 3.54 -12.71
C LEU A 6 -11.36 3.78 -12.60
N VAL A 7 -11.94 4.48 -13.60
CA VAL A 7 -13.40 4.71 -13.69
C VAL A 7 -14.17 3.40 -13.93
N GLY A 8 -13.56 2.45 -14.64
CA GLY A 8 -14.13 1.12 -14.88
C GLY A 8 -14.29 0.27 -13.62
N LEU A 9 -13.27 0.30 -12.75
CA LEU A 9 -13.27 -0.41 -11.45
C LEU A 9 -14.34 0.08 -10.46
N LEU A 10 -14.81 1.32 -10.63
CA LEU A 10 -15.63 2.05 -9.65
C LEU A 10 -17.07 2.26 -10.16
N SER A 11 -17.71 1.19 -10.63
CA SER A 11 -19.07 1.24 -11.19
C SER A 11 -20.09 1.87 -10.25
N HIS A 12 -20.01 1.64 -8.96
CA HIS A 12 -20.91 2.22 -7.95
C HIS A 12 -20.68 3.73 -7.73
N ALA A 13 -19.44 4.21 -7.76
CA ALA A 13 -19.13 5.63 -7.58
C ALA A 13 -19.63 6.50 -8.75
N LYS A 14 -19.81 5.94 -9.95
CA LYS A 14 -20.31 6.67 -11.13
C LYS A 14 -21.64 7.38 -10.88
N LYS A 15 -22.58 6.74 -10.19
CA LYS A 15 -23.90 7.34 -9.89
C LYS A 15 -23.78 8.62 -9.06
N TYR A 16 -22.87 8.63 -8.08
CA TYR A 16 -22.67 9.81 -7.24
C TYR A 16 -21.97 10.95 -7.98
N ILE A 17 -21.06 10.63 -8.91
CA ILE A 17 -20.46 11.63 -9.81
C ILE A 17 -21.54 12.27 -10.67
N VAL A 18 -22.42 11.47 -11.28
CA VAL A 18 -23.55 11.98 -12.08
C VAL A 18 -24.48 12.85 -11.23
N TYR A 19 -24.82 12.42 -10.02
CA TYR A 19 -25.65 13.22 -9.10
C TYR A 19 -24.97 14.55 -8.74
N THR A 20 -23.67 14.56 -8.51
CA THR A 20 -22.92 15.79 -8.25
C THR A 20 -23.03 16.76 -9.44
N ILE A 21 -22.85 16.26 -10.66
CA ILE A 21 -22.97 17.05 -11.89
C ILE A 21 -24.41 17.61 -12.04
N LEU A 22 -25.43 16.78 -11.82
CA LEU A 22 -26.83 17.19 -11.92
C LEU A 22 -27.19 18.28 -10.89
N TRP A 23 -26.72 18.16 -9.64
CA TRP A 23 -26.93 19.18 -8.62
C TRP A 23 -26.21 20.49 -8.96
N GLN A 24 -24.98 20.44 -9.47
CA GLN A 24 -24.26 21.63 -9.94
C GLN A 24 -24.99 22.29 -11.11
N TRP A 25 -25.51 21.49 -12.05
CA TRP A 25 -26.27 22.00 -13.19
C TRP A 25 -27.59 22.60 -12.76
N ALA A 26 -28.32 22.00 -11.83
CA ALA A 26 -29.56 22.56 -11.28
C ALA A 26 -29.30 23.89 -10.52
N ALA A 27 -28.18 23.98 -9.80
CA ALA A 27 -27.75 25.23 -9.17
C ALA A 27 -27.47 26.34 -10.22
N LEU A 28 -26.84 26.01 -11.36
CA LEU A 28 -26.61 26.95 -12.46
C LEU A 28 -27.93 27.45 -13.03
N LEU A 29 -28.89 26.55 -13.32
CA LEU A 29 -30.20 26.94 -13.86
C LEU A 29 -30.96 27.84 -12.88
N SER A 30 -30.90 27.58 -11.59
CA SER A 30 -31.52 28.44 -10.57
C SER A 30 -30.87 29.82 -10.54
N GLN A 31 -29.53 29.92 -10.68
CA GLN A 31 -28.82 31.19 -10.79
C GLN A 31 -29.20 31.97 -12.04
N VAL A 32 -29.32 31.30 -13.18
CA VAL A 32 -29.82 31.93 -14.43
C VAL A 32 -31.20 32.52 -14.22
N LEU A 33 -32.12 31.79 -13.56
CA LEU A 33 -33.45 32.30 -13.25
C LEU A 33 -33.42 33.57 -12.39
N ALA A 34 -32.57 33.59 -11.37
CA ALA A 34 -32.37 34.77 -10.50
C ALA A 34 -31.90 35.98 -11.33
N VAL A 35 -30.87 35.78 -12.17
CA VAL A 35 -30.29 36.83 -12.99
C VAL A 35 -31.33 37.41 -13.97
N PHE A 36 -32.09 36.55 -14.64
CA PHE A 36 -33.18 37.02 -15.53
C PHE A 36 -34.25 37.80 -14.79
N SER A 37 -34.63 37.34 -13.56
CA SER A 37 -35.64 38.03 -12.74
C SER A 37 -35.15 39.40 -12.26
N ILE A 38 -33.87 39.50 -11.86
CA ILE A 38 -33.25 40.77 -11.44
C ILE A 38 -33.15 41.71 -12.64
N ALA A 39 -32.71 41.22 -13.80
CA ALA A 39 -32.56 42.02 -15.01
C ALA A 39 -33.90 42.57 -15.50
N ASP A 40 -34.99 41.77 -15.49
CA ASP A 40 -36.37 42.23 -15.82
C ASP A 40 -36.84 43.29 -14.84
N LEU A 41 -36.60 43.12 -13.54
CA LEU A 41 -36.95 44.14 -12.54
C LEU A 41 -36.20 45.46 -12.79
N LEU A 42 -34.88 45.40 -13.03
CA LEU A 42 -34.07 46.58 -13.30
C LEU A 42 -34.49 47.30 -14.58
N GLU A 43 -34.81 46.57 -15.64
CA GLU A 43 -35.36 47.15 -16.87
C GLU A 43 -36.66 47.91 -16.58
N ARG A 44 -37.59 47.32 -15.81
CA ARG A 44 -38.84 47.99 -15.39
C ARG A 44 -38.61 49.22 -14.51
N VAL A 45 -37.57 49.20 -13.66
CA VAL A 45 -37.18 50.40 -12.89
C VAL A 45 -36.74 51.51 -13.81
N VAL A 46 -35.90 51.20 -14.81
CA VAL A 46 -35.44 52.21 -15.80
C VAL A 46 -36.62 52.86 -16.55
N TYR A 47 -37.62 52.03 -16.94
CA TYR A 47 -38.82 52.53 -17.63
C TYR A 47 -39.94 53.03 -16.69
N ARG A 48 -39.70 53.12 -15.39
CA ARG A 48 -40.68 53.53 -14.35
C ARG A 48 -41.96 52.68 -14.35
N ALA A 49 -41.90 51.42 -14.73
CA ALA A 49 -43.01 50.50 -14.87
C ALA A 49 -43.10 49.47 -13.72
N VAL A 50 -42.56 49.78 -12.57
CA VAL A 50 -42.55 48.90 -11.41
C VAL A 50 -43.89 48.99 -10.67
N THR A 51 -44.49 47.83 -10.41
CA THR A 51 -45.68 47.70 -9.58
C THR A 51 -45.39 46.78 -8.38
N VAL A 52 -46.15 46.96 -7.27
CA VAL A 52 -45.98 46.13 -6.07
C VAL A 52 -46.05 44.62 -6.36
N PRO A 53 -46.98 44.11 -7.18
CA PRO A 53 -47.04 42.67 -7.52
C PRO A 53 -45.78 42.15 -8.24
N ILE A 54 -45.15 43.01 -9.09
CA ILE A 54 -43.90 42.62 -9.75
C ILE A 54 -42.77 42.49 -8.77
N LEU A 55 -42.67 43.43 -7.82
CA LEU A 55 -41.66 43.37 -6.75
C LEU A 55 -41.83 42.15 -5.86
N GLU A 56 -43.06 41.86 -5.41
CA GLU A 56 -43.38 40.68 -4.61
C GLU A 56 -43.04 39.38 -5.35
N ARG A 57 -43.38 39.26 -6.61
CA ARG A 57 -43.04 38.12 -7.48
C ARG A 57 -41.52 37.92 -7.58
N THR A 58 -40.78 39.01 -7.82
CA THR A 58 -39.31 38.93 -7.92
C THR A 58 -38.67 38.52 -6.59
N ILE A 59 -39.12 39.08 -5.49
CA ILE A 59 -38.64 38.68 -4.14
C ILE A 59 -38.93 37.20 -3.89
N LEU A 60 -40.15 36.74 -4.21
CA LEU A 60 -40.53 35.33 -4.06
C LEU A 60 -39.61 34.40 -4.89
N ILE A 61 -39.33 34.75 -6.16
CA ILE A 61 -38.43 34.00 -7.03
C ILE A 61 -37.02 33.96 -6.42
N LEU A 62 -36.50 35.09 -5.95
CA LEU A 62 -35.15 35.15 -5.37
C LEU A 62 -35.04 34.31 -4.11
N VAL A 63 -36.04 34.36 -3.21
CA VAL A 63 -36.06 33.51 -2.01
C VAL A 63 -36.10 32.05 -2.41
N LEU A 64 -36.96 31.67 -3.40
CA LEU A 64 -37.02 30.29 -3.88
C LEU A 64 -35.69 29.83 -4.46
N VAL A 65 -35.02 30.67 -5.26
CA VAL A 65 -33.69 30.38 -5.84
C VAL A 65 -32.65 30.16 -4.77
N VAL A 66 -32.61 30.98 -3.71
CA VAL A 66 -31.69 30.81 -2.58
C VAL A 66 -31.90 29.45 -1.91
N VAL A 67 -33.15 29.06 -1.67
CA VAL A 67 -33.50 27.77 -1.07
C VAL A 67 -33.08 26.61 -1.99
N ILE A 68 -33.42 26.68 -3.29
CA ILE A 68 -33.04 25.65 -4.28
C ILE A 68 -31.51 25.52 -4.32
N ARG A 69 -30.79 26.63 -4.40
CA ARG A 69 -29.33 26.63 -4.47
C ARG A 69 -28.72 26.01 -3.21
N PHE A 70 -29.21 26.38 -2.04
CA PHE A 70 -28.77 25.77 -0.79
C PHE A 70 -28.93 24.24 -0.79
N VAL A 71 -30.12 23.75 -1.22
CA VAL A 71 -30.37 22.32 -1.34
C VAL A 71 -29.44 21.66 -2.35
N CYS A 72 -29.26 22.27 -3.54
CA CYS A 72 -28.36 21.75 -4.59
C CYS A 72 -26.91 21.67 -4.11
N GLU A 73 -26.40 22.71 -3.43
CA GLU A 73 -25.03 22.70 -2.91
C GLU A 73 -24.86 21.64 -1.81
N ARG A 74 -25.83 21.51 -0.89
CA ARG A 74 -25.83 20.49 0.16
C ARG A 74 -25.87 19.07 -0.39
N MET A 75 -26.74 18.82 -1.36
CA MET A 75 -26.89 17.50 -1.98
C MET A 75 -25.70 17.16 -2.91
N GLY A 76 -25.17 18.17 -3.61
CA GLY A 76 -23.95 18.03 -4.40
C GLY A 76 -22.75 17.65 -3.53
N ALA A 77 -22.53 18.36 -2.42
CA ALA A 77 -21.47 18.05 -1.47
C ALA A 77 -21.61 16.65 -0.85
N ARG A 78 -22.86 16.25 -0.50
CA ARG A 78 -23.14 14.89 0.00
C ARG A 78 -22.83 13.82 -1.04
N SER A 79 -23.22 14.04 -2.29
CA SER A 79 -22.94 13.10 -3.39
C SER A 79 -21.45 12.98 -3.67
N SER A 80 -20.72 14.08 -3.67
CA SER A 80 -19.25 14.10 -3.77
C SER A 80 -18.59 13.32 -2.65
N TYR A 81 -19.01 13.53 -1.39
CA TYR A 81 -18.51 12.79 -0.24
C TYR A 81 -18.75 11.27 -0.37
N LEU A 82 -19.96 10.86 -0.76
CA LEU A 82 -20.29 9.44 -0.94
C LEU A 82 -19.45 8.80 -2.06
N ALA A 83 -19.18 9.54 -3.14
CA ALA A 83 -18.26 9.08 -4.18
C ALA A 83 -16.87 8.81 -3.63
N CYS A 84 -16.33 9.69 -2.80
CA CYS A 84 -15.01 9.55 -2.18
C CYS A 84 -14.95 8.34 -1.24
N VAL A 85 -15.95 8.17 -0.38
CA VAL A 85 -16.02 7.04 0.57
C VAL A 85 -16.05 5.70 -0.17
N ASP A 86 -16.90 5.57 -1.20
CA ASP A 86 -17.00 4.33 -1.99
C ASP A 86 -15.66 4.01 -2.69
N VAL A 87 -15.01 5.01 -3.28
CA VAL A 87 -13.72 4.84 -3.96
C VAL A 87 -12.65 4.34 -3.00
N LYS A 88 -12.50 5.00 -1.85
CA LYS A 88 -11.51 4.63 -0.82
C LYS A 88 -11.74 3.21 -0.33
N ARG A 89 -12.98 2.86 -0.03
CA ARG A 89 -13.36 1.52 0.44
C ARG A 89 -13.00 0.45 -0.60
N ILE A 90 -13.46 0.61 -1.84
CA ILE A 90 -13.26 -0.39 -2.91
C ILE A 90 -11.77 -0.59 -3.22
N LEU A 91 -10.99 0.49 -3.26
CA LEU A 91 -9.56 0.37 -3.55
C LEU A 91 -8.77 -0.28 -2.42
N ARG A 92 -9.05 0.08 -1.16
CA ARG A 92 -8.42 -0.58 0.00
C ARG A 92 -8.79 -2.07 0.07
N GLU A 93 -10.05 -2.41 -0.18
CA GLU A 93 -10.51 -3.79 -0.24
C GLU A 93 -9.77 -4.58 -1.34
N LYS A 94 -9.68 -4.03 -2.56
CA LYS A 94 -8.95 -4.67 -3.67
C LYS A 94 -7.45 -4.82 -3.43
N ILE A 95 -6.80 -3.82 -2.82
CA ILE A 95 -5.38 -3.94 -2.45
C ILE A 95 -5.23 -5.04 -1.40
N TYR A 96 -6.09 -5.07 -0.38
CA TYR A 96 -6.04 -6.09 0.65
C TYR A 96 -6.29 -7.50 0.09
N GLU A 97 -7.34 -7.68 -0.74
CA GLU A 97 -7.60 -8.94 -1.44
C GLU A 97 -6.40 -9.38 -2.30
N LYS A 98 -5.76 -8.41 -2.98
CA LYS A 98 -4.56 -8.70 -3.77
C LYS A 98 -3.41 -9.19 -2.90
N MET A 99 -3.18 -8.58 -1.73
CA MET A 99 -2.16 -9.04 -0.79
C MET A 99 -2.46 -10.46 -0.29
N LEU A 100 -3.72 -10.77 0.03
CA LEU A 100 -4.11 -12.12 0.42
C LEU A 100 -3.85 -13.15 -0.70
N LYS A 101 -4.13 -12.80 -1.97
CA LYS A 101 -3.88 -13.67 -3.13
C LYS A 101 -2.39 -13.85 -3.44
N LEU A 102 -1.56 -12.86 -3.19
CA LEU A 102 -0.11 -12.97 -3.32
C LEU A 102 0.48 -13.87 -2.23
N GLY A 103 -0.22 -14.01 -1.09
CA GLY A 103 0.18 -14.90 0.00
C GLY A 103 1.52 -14.52 0.62
N ALA A 104 2.27 -15.51 1.10
CA ALA A 104 3.56 -15.30 1.80
C ALA A 104 4.67 -14.74 0.90
N SER A 105 4.55 -14.91 -0.43
CA SER A 105 5.55 -14.46 -1.42
C SER A 105 5.41 -12.99 -1.83
N TYR A 106 4.42 -12.23 -1.31
CA TYR A 106 4.22 -10.83 -1.71
C TYR A 106 5.47 -9.96 -1.52
N SER A 107 6.27 -10.25 -0.50
CA SER A 107 7.47 -9.46 -0.16
C SER A 107 8.60 -9.56 -1.19
N GLU A 108 8.55 -10.55 -2.09
CA GLU A 108 9.48 -10.64 -3.24
C GLU A 108 9.12 -9.66 -4.36
N GLN A 109 7.86 -9.25 -4.45
CA GLN A 109 7.34 -8.42 -5.53
C GLN A 109 7.12 -6.96 -5.13
N VAL A 110 6.78 -6.71 -3.86
CA VAL A 110 6.49 -5.37 -3.34
C VAL A 110 6.84 -5.28 -1.85
N SER A 111 7.42 -4.16 -1.43
CA SER A 111 7.73 -3.94 -0.02
C SER A 111 6.46 -3.65 0.80
N SER A 112 6.44 -4.11 2.06
CA SER A 112 5.32 -3.83 2.98
C SER A 112 5.10 -2.33 3.19
N SER A 113 6.18 -1.54 3.22
CA SER A 113 6.11 -0.08 3.34
C SER A 113 5.43 0.57 2.14
N GLU A 114 5.72 0.11 0.91
CA GLU A 114 5.07 0.60 -0.32
C GLU A 114 3.57 0.26 -0.31
N VAL A 115 3.19 -0.95 0.09
CA VAL A 115 1.78 -1.36 0.20
C VAL A 115 1.03 -0.48 1.21
N VAL A 116 1.61 -0.25 2.40
CA VAL A 116 1.00 0.61 3.43
C VAL A 116 0.87 2.04 2.93
N GLN A 117 1.93 2.61 2.34
CA GLN A 117 1.92 3.98 1.81
C GLN A 117 0.87 4.14 0.70
N VAL A 118 0.79 3.19 -0.23
CA VAL A 118 -0.19 3.22 -1.33
C VAL A 118 -1.62 3.07 -0.80
N SER A 119 -1.85 2.19 0.19
CA SER A 119 -3.18 1.94 0.77
C SER A 119 -3.69 3.10 1.62
N THR A 120 -2.79 3.86 2.25
CA THR A 120 -3.12 5.03 3.08
C THR A 120 -3.09 6.30 2.24
N GLU A 121 -1.91 6.86 2.00
CA GLU A 121 -1.73 8.14 1.33
C GLU A 121 -2.11 8.09 -0.16
N GLY A 122 -1.73 7.02 -0.88
CA GLY A 122 -2.05 6.86 -2.30
C GLY A 122 -3.56 6.87 -2.57
N VAL A 123 -4.32 6.16 -1.75
CA VAL A 123 -5.80 6.12 -1.86
C VAL A 123 -6.43 7.47 -1.47
N GLU A 124 -5.88 8.18 -0.46
CA GLU A 124 -6.35 9.52 -0.07
C GLU A 124 -6.18 10.55 -1.22
N GLN A 125 -5.10 10.48 -1.99
CA GLN A 125 -4.90 11.37 -3.14
C GLN A 125 -6.00 11.25 -4.21
N LEU A 126 -6.71 10.12 -4.27
CA LEU A 126 -7.82 9.92 -5.20
C LEU A 126 -9.13 10.60 -4.78
N GLU A 127 -9.25 11.06 -3.53
CA GLU A 127 -10.42 11.80 -3.05
C GLU A 127 -10.69 13.03 -3.91
N THR A 128 -9.67 13.86 -4.12
CA THR A 128 -9.81 15.08 -4.92
C THR A 128 -10.08 14.76 -6.39
N TYR A 129 -9.51 13.68 -6.92
CA TYR A 129 -9.77 13.25 -8.30
C TYR A 129 -11.24 12.89 -8.52
N PHE A 130 -11.84 12.09 -7.64
CA PHE A 130 -13.22 11.62 -7.80
C PHE A 130 -14.27 12.60 -7.26
N GLY A 131 -13.97 13.26 -6.13
CA GLY A 131 -14.91 14.15 -5.47
C GLY A 131 -15.01 15.52 -6.12
N LYS A 132 -13.92 16.04 -6.69
CA LYS A 132 -13.87 17.40 -7.22
C LYS A 132 -13.53 17.46 -8.69
N TYR A 133 -12.40 16.86 -9.12
CA TYR A 133 -11.92 17.02 -10.48
C TYR A 133 -12.84 16.39 -11.54
N LEU A 134 -13.23 15.14 -11.35
CA LEU A 134 -14.01 14.40 -12.34
C LEU A 134 -15.43 14.97 -12.53
N PRO A 135 -16.20 15.29 -11.47
CA PRO A 135 -17.47 16.01 -11.63
C PRO A 135 -17.29 17.36 -12.30
N GLN A 136 -16.28 18.13 -11.89
CA GLN A 136 -15.99 19.46 -12.46
C GLN A 136 -15.63 19.39 -13.95
N LEU A 137 -14.92 18.34 -14.39
CA LEU A 137 -14.58 18.14 -15.79
C LEU A 137 -15.85 18.06 -16.67
N PHE A 138 -16.81 17.26 -16.27
CA PHE A 138 -18.07 17.15 -17.02
C PHE A 138 -18.93 18.39 -16.90
N TYR A 139 -19.04 18.96 -15.70
CA TYR A 139 -19.78 20.19 -15.47
C TYR A 139 -19.22 21.35 -16.29
N SER A 140 -17.91 21.49 -16.40
CA SER A 140 -17.23 22.54 -17.16
C SER A 140 -17.47 22.46 -18.68
N LEU A 141 -17.91 21.31 -19.19
CA LEU A 141 -18.35 21.17 -20.59
C LEU A 141 -19.82 21.51 -20.75
N ILE A 142 -20.67 21.10 -19.81
CA ILE A 142 -22.12 21.28 -19.87
C ILE A 142 -22.53 22.74 -19.59
N ALA A 143 -21.92 23.40 -18.63
CA ALA A 143 -22.28 24.73 -18.17
C ALA A 143 -22.18 25.79 -19.28
N PRO A 144 -21.07 25.96 -20.03
CA PRO A 144 -20.98 26.93 -21.12
C PRO A 144 -21.95 26.66 -22.26
N LEU A 145 -22.19 25.37 -22.58
CA LEU A 145 -23.17 24.99 -23.62
C LEU A 145 -24.59 25.36 -23.19
N THR A 146 -24.96 25.13 -21.93
CA THR A 146 -26.27 25.51 -21.39
C THR A 146 -26.45 27.01 -21.43
N LEU A 147 -25.47 27.78 -21.00
CA LEU A 147 -25.49 29.24 -21.02
C LEU A 147 -25.58 29.77 -22.46
N PHE A 148 -24.84 29.16 -23.40
CA PHE A 148 -24.93 29.52 -24.81
C PHE A 148 -26.36 29.33 -25.37
N ILE A 149 -27.00 28.17 -25.11
CA ILE A 149 -28.35 27.88 -25.55
C ILE A 149 -29.36 28.90 -25.00
N ILE A 150 -29.19 29.36 -23.78
CA ILE A 150 -30.07 30.32 -23.14
C ILE A 150 -29.83 31.74 -23.70
N LEU A 151 -28.55 32.18 -23.70
CA LEU A 151 -28.18 33.54 -24.03
C LEU A 151 -28.16 33.83 -25.57
N CYS A 152 -28.06 32.81 -26.41
CA CYS A 152 -28.16 33.00 -27.88
C CYS A 152 -29.53 33.57 -28.30
N ARG A 153 -30.56 33.38 -27.47
CA ARG A 153 -31.89 34.00 -27.70
C ARG A 153 -31.93 35.50 -27.34
N VAL A 154 -30.97 35.94 -26.49
CA VAL A 154 -30.83 37.34 -26.11
C VAL A 154 -29.90 38.08 -27.08
N SER A 155 -28.72 37.53 -27.36
CA SER A 155 -27.77 38.06 -28.34
C SER A 155 -26.90 36.93 -28.88
N LEU A 156 -27.12 36.55 -30.14
CA LEU A 156 -26.30 35.51 -30.78
C LEU A 156 -24.83 35.91 -30.89
N LYS A 157 -24.54 37.18 -31.23
CA LYS A 157 -23.16 37.66 -31.40
C LYS A 157 -22.36 37.60 -30.09
N ALA A 158 -22.91 38.12 -29.00
CA ALA A 158 -22.23 38.11 -27.70
C ALA A 158 -22.04 36.69 -27.21
N SER A 159 -23.05 35.81 -27.34
CA SER A 159 -22.99 34.42 -26.92
C SER A 159 -21.98 33.59 -27.72
N VAL A 160 -21.86 33.79 -29.02
CA VAL A 160 -20.85 33.12 -29.87
C VAL A 160 -19.44 33.54 -29.48
N ILE A 161 -19.19 34.81 -29.21
CA ILE A 161 -17.87 35.30 -28.80
C ILE A 161 -17.48 34.72 -27.43
N LEU A 162 -18.41 34.70 -26.46
CA LEU A 162 -18.19 34.07 -25.18
C LEU A 162 -17.81 32.58 -25.35
N LEU A 163 -18.58 31.85 -26.19
CA LEU A 163 -18.32 30.43 -26.41
C LEU A 163 -16.99 30.17 -27.12
N ILE A 164 -16.57 31.00 -28.08
CA ILE A 164 -15.27 30.88 -28.77
C ILE A 164 -14.09 31.11 -27.80
N CYS A 165 -14.24 31.96 -26.79
CA CYS A 165 -13.22 32.20 -25.80
C CYS A 165 -13.07 31.04 -24.78
N VAL A 166 -14.09 30.21 -24.58
CA VAL A 166 -14.09 29.11 -23.62
C VAL A 166 -12.94 28.12 -23.85
N PRO A 167 -12.62 27.62 -25.06
CA PRO A 167 -11.52 26.68 -25.30
C PRO A 167 -10.11 27.23 -24.99
N LEU A 168 -9.94 28.53 -24.87
CA LEU A 168 -8.64 29.12 -24.55
C LEU A 168 -8.14 28.70 -23.16
N ILE A 169 -9.05 28.43 -22.21
CA ILE A 169 -8.67 27.96 -20.86
C ILE A 169 -8.07 26.53 -20.91
N PRO A 170 -8.73 25.52 -21.48
CA PRO A 170 -8.13 24.19 -21.66
C PRO A 170 -6.80 24.22 -22.43
N ILE A 171 -6.68 25.06 -23.45
CA ILE A 171 -5.43 25.23 -24.21
C ILE A 171 -4.33 25.76 -23.28
N SER A 172 -4.59 26.78 -22.49
CA SER A 172 -3.61 27.34 -21.54
C SER A 172 -3.18 26.30 -20.50
N ILE A 173 -4.12 25.49 -19.99
CA ILE A 173 -3.82 24.38 -19.06
C ILE A 173 -2.85 23.38 -19.70
N VAL A 174 -3.10 22.93 -20.94
CA VAL A 174 -2.26 21.96 -21.65
C VAL A 174 -0.86 22.49 -21.89
N VAL A 175 -0.72 23.76 -22.27
CA VAL A 175 0.59 24.41 -22.47
C VAL A 175 1.40 24.43 -21.17
N VAL A 176 0.80 24.88 -20.08
CA VAL A 176 1.46 24.92 -18.75
C VAL A 176 1.81 23.50 -18.27
N GLN A 177 0.96 22.52 -18.53
CA GLN A 177 1.16 21.13 -18.11
C GLN A 177 2.47 20.52 -18.65
N LYS A 178 2.82 20.81 -19.91
CA LYS A 178 4.07 20.30 -20.50
C LYS A 178 5.31 20.81 -19.75
N ILE A 179 5.28 22.06 -19.31
CA ILE A 179 6.36 22.69 -18.54
C ILE A 179 6.37 22.16 -17.10
N ALA A 180 5.19 22.03 -16.50
CA ALA A 180 4.99 21.59 -15.12
C ALA A 180 5.51 20.17 -14.86
N LYS A 181 5.33 19.23 -15.80
CA LYS A 181 5.68 17.81 -15.60
C LYS A 181 7.14 17.60 -15.24
N LYS A 182 8.07 18.29 -15.93
CA LYS A 182 9.51 18.17 -15.65
C LYS A 182 9.87 18.71 -14.27
N LEU A 183 9.26 19.83 -13.88
CA LEU A 183 9.48 20.48 -12.60
C LEU A 183 8.94 19.66 -11.44
N LEU A 184 7.75 19.09 -11.60
CA LEU A 184 7.12 18.20 -10.60
C LEU A 184 7.91 16.90 -10.40
N ASN A 185 8.42 16.28 -11.46
CA ASN A 185 9.25 15.09 -11.32
C ASN A 185 10.52 15.39 -10.50
N LYS A 186 11.16 16.56 -10.73
CA LYS A 186 12.31 16.99 -9.95
C LYS A 186 11.94 17.28 -8.49
N TYR A 187 10.79 17.90 -8.25
CA TYR A 187 10.28 18.14 -6.91
C TYR A 187 10.10 16.83 -6.12
N TRP A 188 9.43 15.85 -6.73
CA TRP A 188 9.20 14.55 -6.09
C TRP A 188 10.50 13.80 -5.79
N SER A 189 11.48 13.83 -6.69
CA SER A 189 12.79 13.21 -6.46
C SER A 189 13.52 13.83 -5.27
N ILE A 190 13.51 15.16 -5.14
CA ILE A 190 14.15 15.87 -4.01
C ILE A 190 13.36 15.63 -2.72
N TYR A 191 12.03 15.60 -2.79
CA TYR A 191 11.17 15.35 -1.63
C TYR A 191 11.39 13.95 -1.03
N THR A 192 11.41 12.91 -1.87
CA THR A 192 11.68 11.54 -1.42
C THR A 192 13.10 11.41 -0.87
N GLY A 193 14.11 11.96 -1.54
CA GLY A 193 15.49 11.93 -1.06
C GLY A 193 15.65 12.57 0.32
N LEU A 194 15.05 13.75 0.54
CA LEU A 194 15.06 14.40 1.86
C LEU A 194 14.36 13.55 2.94
N GLY A 195 13.26 12.90 2.59
CA GLY A 195 12.54 12.01 3.50
C GLY A 195 13.38 10.77 3.89
N ASP A 196 14.06 10.18 2.92
CA ASP A 196 14.95 9.03 3.13
C ASP A 196 16.15 9.42 4.03
N SER A 197 16.81 10.55 3.74
CA SER A 197 17.91 11.09 4.57
C SER A 197 17.44 11.38 6.00
N PHE A 198 16.25 11.97 6.18
CA PHE A 198 15.69 12.22 7.50
C PHE A 198 15.46 10.93 8.29
N LEU A 199 14.86 9.94 7.65
CA LEU A 199 14.57 8.64 8.28
C LEU A 199 15.87 7.91 8.65
N GLU A 200 16.87 7.90 7.76
CA GLU A 200 18.19 7.31 8.00
C GLU A 200 18.87 7.96 9.21
N ASN A 201 18.91 9.31 9.26
CA ASN A 201 19.49 10.05 10.36
C ASN A 201 18.76 9.80 11.69
N LEU A 202 17.43 9.68 11.66
CA LEU A 202 16.63 9.37 12.85
C LEU A 202 16.89 7.94 13.35
N GLN A 203 16.96 6.97 12.46
CA GLN A 203 17.27 5.57 12.81
C GLN A 203 18.71 5.42 13.30
N GLY A 204 19.63 6.17 12.72
CA GLY A 204 21.04 6.20 13.09
C GLY A 204 21.41 7.17 14.22
N LEU A 205 20.43 7.85 14.86
CA LEU A 205 20.68 8.94 15.80
C LEU A 205 21.63 8.55 16.94
N THR A 206 21.47 7.37 17.52
CA THR A 206 22.35 6.86 18.56
C THR A 206 23.80 6.74 18.08
N THR A 207 23.99 6.21 16.88
CA THR A 207 25.31 6.10 16.23
C THR A 207 25.92 7.47 15.98
N LEU A 208 25.13 8.41 15.44
CA LEU A 208 25.59 9.78 15.19
C LEU A 208 26.04 10.46 16.48
N LYS A 209 25.32 10.26 17.60
CA LYS A 209 25.71 10.80 18.91
C LYS A 209 26.98 10.16 19.47
N ILE A 210 27.14 8.85 19.35
CA ILE A 210 28.35 8.14 19.80
C ILE A 210 29.59 8.66 19.05
N TYR A 211 29.48 8.86 17.73
CA TYR A 211 30.60 9.33 16.91
C TYR A 211 30.70 10.86 16.82
N GLN A 212 29.85 11.61 17.51
CA GLN A 212 29.80 13.09 17.48
C GLN A 212 29.64 13.67 16.05
N ALA A 213 28.96 12.92 15.18
CA ALA A 213 28.72 13.29 13.78
C ALA A 213 27.33 13.94 13.55
N ASP A 214 26.58 14.18 14.61
CA ASP A 214 25.21 14.71 14.55
C ASP A 214 25.16 16.14 13.98
N GLN A 215 26.13 16.99 14.34
CA GLN A 215 26.20 18.35 13.81
C GLN A 215 26.51 18.36 12.30
N GLN A 216 27.45 17.54 11.84
CA GLN A 216 27.76 17.42 10.43
C GLN A 216 26.53 16.96 9.63
N LYS A 217 25.79 15.97 10.15
CA LYS A 217 24.57 15.47 9.50
C LYS A 217 23.42 16.49 9.51
N ALA A 218 23.32 17.32 10.56
CA ALA A 218 22.38 18.41 10.61
C ALA A 218 22.69 19.47 9.53
N ASP A 219 23.97 19.82 9.33
CA ASP A 219 24.40 20.77 8.31
C ASP A 219 24.14 20.23 6.88
N GLU A 220 24.39 18.92 6.63
CA GLU A 220 24.04 18.26 5.38
C GLU A 220 22.53 18.31 5.11
N MET A 221 21.71 18.02 6.13
CA MET A 221 20.25 18.09 6.03
C MET A 221 19.74 19.52 5.79
N ASP A 222 20.40 20.54 6.36
CA ASP A 222 20.03 21.93 6.08
C ASP A 222 20.24 22.27 4.59
N VAL A 223 21.34 21.84 3.99
CA VAL A 223 21.59 22.02 2.55
C VAL A 223 20.50 21.32 1.71
N GLU A 224 20.14 20.08 2.05
CA GLU A 224 19.07 19.35 1.36
C GLU A 224 17.71 20.05 1.52
N SER A 225 17.39 20.51 2.74
CA SER A 225 16.19 21.29 3.07
C SER A 225 16.11 22.59 2.27
N GLN A 226 17.23 23.33 2.15
CA GLN A 226 17.29 24.53 1.31
C GLN A 226 17.09 24.24 -0.17
N ASN A 227 17.61 23.11 -0.67
CA ASN A 227 17.36 22.66 -2.04
C ASN A 227 15.88 22.29 -2.25
N PHE A 228 15.27 21.61 -1.28
CA PHE A 228 13.85 21.31 -1.29
C PHE A 228 13.00 22.61 -1.26
N ARG A 229 13.35 23.55 -0.41
CA ARG A 229 12.69 24.88 -0.36
C ARG A 229 12.75 25.57 -1.73
N ARG A 230 13.92 25.60 -2.37
CA ARG A 230 14.10 26.27 -3.68
C ARG A 230 13.23 25.63 -4.77
N ILE A 231 13.15 24.30 -4.82
CA ILE A 231 12.31 23.61 -5.82
C ILE A 231 10.84 23.79 -5.53
N THR A 232 10.43 23.77 -4.24
CA THR A 232 9.06 24.02 -3.80
C THR A 232 8.60 25.41 -4.22
N MET A 233 9.43 26.44 -4.00
CA MET A 233 9.12 27.80 -4.44
C MET A 233 8.99 27.93 -5.95
N LYS A 234 9.81 27.19 -6.74
CA LYS A 234 9.66 27.15 -8.20
C LYS A 234 8.33 26.50 -8.63
N VAL A 235 7.92 25.42 -7.95
CA VAL A 235 6.63 24.77 -8.22
C VAL A 235 5.48 25.69 -7.87
N LEU A 236 5.51 26.35 -6.71
CA LEU A 236 4.49 27.32 -6.29
C LEU A 236 4.38 28.49 -7.27
N THR A 237 5.51 29.09 -7.67
CA THR A 237 5.54 30.18 -8.66
C THR A 237 4.92 29.73 -9.98
N MET A 238 5.26 28.51 -10.45
CA MET A 238 4.66 27.96 -11.66
C MET A 238 3.14 27.78 -11.52
N GLN A 239 2.65 27.28 -10.37
CA GLN A 239 1.23 27.08 -10.12
C GLN A 239 0.48 28.43 -10.07
N LEU A 240 1.03 29.43 -9.38
CA LEU A 240 0.46 30.77 -9.31
C LEU A 240 0.41 31.44 -10.69
N ASN A 241 1.51 31.36 -11.46
CA ASN A 241 1.53 31.91 -12.82
C ASN A 241 0.50 31.21 -13.74
N SER A 242 0.37 29.88 -13.61
CA SER A 242 -0.66 29.11 -14.34
C SER A 242 -2.07 29.61 -14.02
N THR A 243 -2.36 29.80 -12.73
CA THR A 243 -3.66 30.31 -12.28
C THR A 243 -3.89 31.75 -12.79
N SER A 244 -2.87 32.60 -12.73
CA SER A 244 -2.95 33.98 -13.24
C SER A 244 -3.24 34.02 -14.76
N VAL A 245 -2.60 33.15 -15.54
CA VAL A 245 -2.89 33.06 -16.98
C VAL A 245 -4.34 32.62 -17.23
N MET A 246 -4.82 31.64 -16.47
CA MET A 246 -6.23 31.18 -16.56
C MET A 246 -7.20 32.31 -16.15
N ASP A 247 -6.86 33.10 -15.14
CA ASP A 247 -7.67 34.24 -14.69
C ASP A 247 -7.73 35.34 -15.76
N ILE A 248 -6.59 35.67 -16.37
CA ILE A 248 -6.54 36.64 -17.47
C ILE A 248 -7.42 36.18 -18.65
N VAL A 249 -7.34 34.92 -19.03
CA VAL A 249 -8.17 34.36 -20.11
C VAL A 249 -9.65 34.35 -19.73
N ALA A 250 -10.00 33.96 -18.50
CA ALA A 250 -11.38 33.88 -18.03
C ALA A 250 -12.04 35.26 -17.94
N TYR A 251 -11.41 36.18 -17.22
CA TYR A 251 -11.96 37.53 -17.04
C TYR A 251 -11.81 38.38 -18.29
N GLY A 252 -10.73 38.19 -19.08
CA GLY A 252 -10.58 38.84 -20.39
C GLY A 252 -11.65 38.39 -21.38
N GLY A 253 -11.92 37.09 -21.46
CA GLY A 253 -13.03 36.56 -22.30
C GLY A 253 -14.40 37.10 -21.87
N ALA A 254 -14.66 37.14 -20.56
CA ALA A 254 -15.88 37.74 -20.01
C ALA A 254 -15.99 39.23 -20.39
N ALA A 255 -14.89 39.99 -20.19
CA ALA A 255 -14.86 41.44 -20.54
C ALA A 255 -15.14 41.70 -22.03
N ILE A 256 -14.57 40.87 -22.93
CA ILE A 256 -14.87 40.96 -24.38
C ILE A 256 -16.36 40.71 -24.65
N GLY A 257 -16.92 39.64 -24.03
CA GLY A 257 -18.36 39.35 -24.18
C GLY A 257 -19.26 40.46 -23.66
N MET A 258 -18.89 41.07 -22.49
CA MET A 258 -19.61 42.22 -21.96
C MET A 258 -19.52 43.47 -22.87
N ALA A 259 -18.33 43.77 -23.40
CA ALA A 259 -18.16 44.88 -24.35
C ALA A 259 -18.99 44.70 -25.62
N VAL A 260 -19.07 43.50 -26.15
CA VAL A 260 -19.91 43.18 -27.30
C VAL A 260 -21.42 43.34 -26.96
N ALA A 261 -21.84 42.87 -25.77
CA ALA A 261 -23.23 43.04 -25.32
C ALA A 261 -23.61 44.52 -25.22
N VAL A 262 -22.74 45.36 -24.63
CA VAL A 262 -22.93 46.80 -24.55
C VAL A 262 -22.97 47.46 -25.95
N SER A 263 -22.07 47.02 -26.87
CA SER A 263 -22.12 47.48 -28.29
C SER A 263 -23.43 47.14 -29.01
N GLU A 264 -23.94 45.92 -28.81
CA GLU A 264 -25.25 45.55 -29.41
C GLU A 264 -26.42 46.29 -28.76
N PHE A 265 -26.33 46.64 -27.46
CA PHE A 265 -27.30 47.49 -26.79
C PHE A 265 -27.29 48.91 -27.38
N LEU A 266 -26.12 49.53 -27.56
CA LEU A 266 -26.01 50.87 -28.15
C LEU A 266 -26.53 50.94 -29.59
N LYS A 267 -26.54 49.79 -30.30
CA LYS A 267 -27.14 49.65 -31.64
C LYS A 267 -28.66 49.41 -31.60
N GLY A 268 -29.24 49.28 -30.41
CA GLY A 268 -30.66 48.96 -30.23
C GLY A 268 -31.06 47.51 -30.53
N ASN A 269 -30.09 46.60 -30.65
CA ASN A 269 -30.34 45.19 -31.01
C ASN A 269 -30.79 44.35 -29.81
N ILE A 270 -30.49 44.79 -28.56
CA ILE A 270 -30.87 44.08 -27.33
C ILE A 270 -31.42 45.06 -26.30
N SER A 271 -32.28 44.57 -25.38
CA SER A 271 -32.86 45.36 -24.30
C SER A 271 -31.89 45.57 -23.14
N VAL A 272 -32.25 46.47 -22.19
CA VAL A 272 -31.51 46.67 -20.96
C VAL A 272 -31.41 45.38 -20.15
N ALA A 273 -32.50 44.65 -19.97
CA ALA A 273 -32.52 43.36 -19.28
C ALA A 273 -31.61 42.34 -19.97
N GLY A 274 -31.68 42.28 -21.33
CA GLY A 274 -30.81 41.38 -22.10
C GLY A 274 -29.33 41.68 -21.90
N THR A 275 -28.94 42.96 -21.91
CA THR A 275 -27.55 43.38 -21.64
C THR A 275 -27.12 42.99 -20.25
N LEU A 276 -27.95 43.27 -19.25
CA LEU A 276 -27.65 42.93 -17.85
C LEU A 276 -27.51 41.41 -17.66
N CYS A 277 -28.37 40.60 -18.30
CA CYS A 277 -28.25 39.13 -18.27
C CYS A 277 -26.89 38.65 -18.81
N ILE A 278 -26.44 39.19 -19.95
CA ILE A 278 -25.15 38.81 -20.53
C ILE A 278 -24.00 39.27 -19.62
N VAL A 279 -24.04 40.50 -19.10
CA VAL A 279 -23.00 41.04 -18.23
C VAL A 279 -22.87 40.21 -16.93
N LEU A 280 -24.00 39.88 -16.29
CA LEU A 280 -24.00 39.13 -15.02
C LEU A 280 -23.65 37.65 -15.22
N LEU A 281 -23.96 37.05 -16.37
CA LEU A 281 -23.68 35.65 -16.65
C LEU A 281 -22.38 35.41 -17.44
N ALA A 282 -21.71 36.46 -17.94
CA ALA A 282 -20.50 36.34 -18.74
C ALA A 282 -19.39 35.55 -18.02
N SER A 283 -19.22 35.79 -16.75
CA SER A 283 -18.23 35.08 -15.93
C SER A 283 -18.53 33.59 -15.76
N GLU A 284 -19.82 33.22 -15.76
CA GLU A 284 -20.25 31.82 -15.56
C GLU A 284 -19.86 30.91 -16.72
N PHE A 285 -19.54 31.45 -17.92
CA PHE A 285 -18.97 30.68 -19.03
C PHE A 285 -17.58 30.12 -18.70
N PHE A 286 -16.79 30.85 -17.88
CA PHE A 286 -15.38 30.60 -17.67
C PHE A 286 -15.08 30.04 -16.29
N LEU A 287 -15.85 30.40 -15.25
CA LEU A 287 -15.62 29.96 -13.86
C LEU A 287 -15.55 28.44 -13.69
N PRO A 288 -16.41 27.61 -14.33
CA PRO A 288 -16.32 26.16 -14.24
C PRO A 288 -14.98 25.61 -14.76
N LEU A 289 -14.46 26.14 -15.86
CA LEU A 289 -13.19 25.74 -16.47
C LEU A 289 -11.99 26.23 -15.67
N ARG A 290 -12.08 27.44 -15.11
CA ARG A 290 -11.07 27.97 -14.18
C ARG A 290 -10.92 27.09 -12.95
N LEU A 291 -12.04 26.69 -12.33
CA LEU A 291 -12.06 25.77 -11.21
C LEU A 291 -11.51 24.38 -11.59
N LEU A 292 -11.83 23.89 -12.79
CA LEU A 292 -11.25 22.66 -13.33
C LEU A 292 -9.72 22.75 -13.40
N GLY A 293 -9.17 23.89 -13.84
CA GLY A 293 -7.74 24.13 -13.88
C GLY A 293 -7.09 24.09 -12.51
N SER A 294 -7.73 24.67 -11.49
CA SER A 294 -7.26 24.61 -10.10
C SER A 294 -7.27 23.18 -9.55
N PHE A 295 -8.33 22.42 -9.79
CA PHE A 295 -8.41 21.02 -9.37
C PHE A 295 -7.48 20.09 -10.14
N PHE A 296 -7.09 20.45 -11.36
CA PHE A 296 -6.22 19.65 -12.20
C PHE A 296 -4.85 19.40 -11.54
N HIS A 297 -4.22 20.42 -10.96
CA HIS A 297 -2.92 20.29 -10.31
C HIS A 297 -2.98 19.30 -9.13
N ILE A 298 -4.07 19.32 -8.36
CA ILE A 298 -4.27 18.40 -7.23
C ILE A 298 -4.61 16.99 -7.75
N ALA A 299 -5.42 16.89 -8.80
CA ALA A 299 -5.79 15.61 -9.41
C ALA A 299 -4.60 14.88 -10.05
N MET A 300 -3.54 15.60 -10.45
CA MET A 300 -2.32 14.96 -10.95
C MET A 300 -1.67 14.03 -9.92
N ASN A 301 -1.67 14.39 -8.64
CA ASN A 301 -1.19 13.52 -7.56
C ASN A 301 -2.03 12.24 -7.48
N GLY A 302 -3.36 12.36 -7.57
CA GLY A 302 -4.26 11.21 -7.62
C GLY A 302 -4.01 10.31 -8.86
N MET A 303 -3.70 10.89 -10.01
CA MET A 303 -3.35 10.10 -11.20
C MET A 303 -2.04 9.34 -11.03
N ALA A 304 -1.02 9.95 -10.42
CA ALA A 304 0.23 9.29 -10.11
C ALA A 304 0.06 8.17 -9.07
N ALA A 305 -0.74 8.43 -8.02
CA ALA A 305 -1.10 7.41 -7.02
C ALA A 305 -1.86 6.24 -7.67
N SER A 306 -2.75 6.51 -8.62
CA SER A 306 -3.46 5.49 -9.40
C SER A 306 -2.49 4.54 -10.12
N ASP A 307 -1.41 5.06 -10.71
CA ASP A 307 -0.43 4.23 -11.41
C ASP A 307 0.30 3.27 -10.44
N LYS A 308 0.63 3.74 -9.23
CA LYS A 308 1.21 2.90 -8.17
C LYS A 308 0.20 1.84 -7.68
N ILE A 309 -1.07 2.21 -7.48
CA ILE A 309 -2.13 1.27 -7.09
C ILE A 309 -2.27 0.17 -8.15
N PHE A 310 -2.33 0.52 -9.44
CA PHE A 310 -2.44 -0.48 -10.50
C PHE A 310 -1.19 -1.34 -10.62
N LYS A 311 0.00 -0.80 -10.40
CA LYS A 311 1.22 -1.61 -10.33
C LYS A 311 1.08 -2.74 -9.31
N ILE A 312 0.54 -2.45 -8.12
CA ILE A 312 0.29 -3.47 -7.09
C ILE A 312 -0.82 -4.44 -7.52
N LEU A 313 -1.94 -3.94 -8.05
CA LEU A 313 -3.07 -4.78 -8.47
C LEU A 313 -2.74 -5.70 -9.65
N ASP A 314 -1.77 -5.32 -10.47
CA ASP A 314 -1.32 -6.08 -11.66
C ASP A 314 -0.19 -7.06 -11.36
N LEU A 315 0.33 -7.10 -10.13
CA LEU A 315 1.34 -8.10 -9.77
C LEU A 315 0.85 -9.51 -10.12
N PRO A 316 1.72 -10.36 -10.68
CA PRO A 316 1.34 -11.71 -11.04
C PRO A 316 0.93 -12.50 -9.78
N GLU A 317 -0.26 -13.09 -9.82
CA GLU A 317 -0.74 -13.96 -8.74
C GLU A 317 -0.07 -15.33 -8.87
N PRO A 318 0.39 -15.93 -7.76
CA PRO A 318 0.91 -17.27 -7.78
C PRO A 318 -0.15 -18.22 -8.34
N GLN A 319 0.26 -19.14 -9.22
CA GLN A 319 -0.65 -20.19 -9.66
C GLN A 319 -0.98 -21.08 -8.45
N ALA A 320 -2.24 -21.10 -8.05
CA ALA A 320 -2.71 -21.95 -6.97
C ALA A 320 -2.69 -23.41 -7.45
N GLY A 321 -1.86 -24.24 -6.82
CA GLY A 321 -1.94 -25.69 -6.97
C GLY A 321 -3.30 -26.20 -6.50
N LYS A 322 -3.72 -27.34 -7.03
CA LYS A 322 -5.03 -27.95 -6.70
C LYS A 322 -4.92 -29.27 -5.95
N LYS A 323 -3.72 -29.86 -5.91
CA LYS A 323 -3.50 -31.15 -5.26
C LYS A 323 -3.37 -31.00 -3.75
N THR A 324 -3.87 -31.98 -3.03
CA THR A 324 -3.69 -32.09 -1.58
C THR A 324 -2.55 -33.05 -1.28
N LEU A 325 -1.81 -32.77 -0.22
CA LEU A 325 -0.78 -33.70 0.29
C LEU A 325 -1.44 -34.89 0.97
N PRO A 326 -0.87 -36.10 0.85
CA PRO A 326 -1.38 -37.28 1.51
C PRO A 326 -1.34 -37.15 3.05
N ASP A 327 -2.12 -37.98 3.73
CA ASP A 327 -2.11 -38.06 5.19
C ASP A 327 -0.87 -38.82 5.70
N GLY A 328 -0.54 -38.60 6.98
CA GLY A 328 0.62 -39.24 7.63
C GLY A 328 1.91 -38.44 7.51
N ALA A 329 3.03 -39.09 7.77
CA ALA A 329 4.36 -38.53 7.61
C ALA A 329 4.71 -38.34 6.14
N LEU A 330 5.31 -37.23 5.77
CA LEU A 330 5.62 -36.87 4.39
C LEU A 330 7.13 -36.84 4.18
N ASP A 331 7.60 -37.40 3.08
CA ASP A 331 8.94 -37.18 2.58
C ASP A 331 9.04 -35.85 1.83
N VAL A 332 10.24 -35.29 1.79
CA VAL A 332 10.53 -34.07 1.02
C VAL A 332 11.76 -34.32 0.17
N THR A 333 11.62 -34.13 -1.14
CA THR A 333 12.73 -34.37 -2.08
C THR A 333 12.94 -33.14 -2.94
N LEU A 334 14.19 -32.69 -3.01
CA LEU A 334 14.66 -31.64 -3.92
C LEU A 334 15.63 -32.27 -4.91
N LYS A 335 15.44 -32.02 -6.20
CA LYS A 335 16.31 -32.51 -7.28
C LYS A 335 16.70 -31.34 -8.19
N ASP A 336 17.98 -31.11 -8.27
CA ASP A 336 18.61 -30.09 -9.14
C ASP A 336 17.94 -28.71 -8.99
N VAL A 337 17.76 -28.26 -7.74
CA VAL A 337 17.02 -27.05 -7.43
C VAL A 337 17.95 -25.84 -7.51
N HIS A 338 17.56 -24.87 -8.34
CA HIS A 338 18.23 -23.58 -8.51
C HIS A 338 17.31 -22.44 -8.08
N PHE A 339 17.87 -21.37 -7.50
CA PHE A 339 17.10 -20.21 -7.09
C PHE A 339 17.97 -18.93 -7.04
N SER A 340 17.40 -17.82 -7.50
CA SER A 340 17.96 -16.47 -7.40
C SER A 340 16.91 -15.50 -6.88
N TYR A 341 17.29 -14.55 -6.02
CA TYR A 341 16.42 -13.43 -5.64
C TYR A 341 16.45 -12.32 -6.70
N GLU A 342 17.58 -12.16 -7.39
CA GLU A 342 17.84 -11.21 -8.47
C GLU A 342 18.44 -11.97 -9.64
N GLU A 343 18.24 -11.49 -10.87
CA GLU A 343 18.69 -12.18 -12.09
C GLU A 343 20.20 -12.47 -12.13
N ASP A 344 21.01 -11.61 -11.49
CA ASP A 344 22.49 -11.69 -11.57
C ASP A 344 23.13 -12.51 -10.43
N ARG A 345 22.38 -13.01 -9.45
CA ARG A 345 22.95 -13.69 -8.28
C ARG A 345 22.21 -14.98 -7.92
N GLU A 346 22.76 -16.09 -8.37
CA GLU A 346 22.25 -17.43 -8.02
C GLU A 346 22.66 -17.80 -6.58
N ILE A 347 21.66 -18.11 -5.76
CA ILE A 347 21.82 -18.48 -4.34
C ILE A 347 21.84 -20.00 -4.15
N LEU A 348 21.01 -20.74 -4.88
CA LEU A 348 20.98 -22.20 -4.85
C LEU A 348 21.38 -22.72 -6.25
N LYS A 349 22.35 -23.63 -6.27
CA LYS A 349 23.03 -24.09 -7.49
C LYS A 349 22.95 -25.61 -7.58
N GLY A 350 21.79 -26.15 -8.02
CA GLY A 350 21.61 -27.58 -8.21
C GLY A 350 21.50 -28.36 -6.90
N ILE A 351 20.65 -27.90 -5.97
CA ILE A 351 20.44 -28.56 -4.67
C ILE A 351 19.74 -29.91 -4.82
N ASN A 352 20.40 -30.94 -4.31
CA ASN A 352 19.86 -32.29 -4.19
C ASN A 352 19.75 -32.69 -2.71
N LEU A 353 18.52 -32.75 -2.18
CA LEU A 353 18.27 -33.00 -0.77
C LEU A 353 17.06 -33.95 -0.62
N ASN A 354 17.17 -34.91 0.30
CA ASN A 354 16.10 -35.83 0.59
C ASN A 354 15.87 -35.92 2.10
N LEU A 355 14.62 -35.71 2.53
CA LEU A 355 14.12 -35.92 3.90
C LEU A 355 13.16 -37.10 3.85
N PRO A 356 13.57 -38.29 4.26
CA PRO A 356 12.65 -39.43 4.39
C PRO A 356 11.49 -39.12 5.35
N ALA A 357 10.33 -39.69 5.12
CA ALA A 357 9.19 -39.53 6.01
C ALA A 357 9.52 -39.96 7.46
N GLY A 358 9.23 -39.11 8.42
CA GLY A 358 9.51 -39.35 9.85
C GLY A 358 10.99 -39.29 10.22
N SER A 359 11.85 -38.71 9.41
CA SER A 359 13.29 -38.52 9.71
C SER A 359 13.62 -37.18 10.32
N PHE A 360 14.72 -37.14 11.08
CA PHE A 360 15.34 -35.92 11.60
C PHE A 360 16.57 -35.55 10.77
N VAL A 361 16.42 -34.58 9.89
CA VAL A 361 17.48 -34.13 8.97
C VAL A 361 17.94 -32.73 9.34
N SER A 362 19.25 -32.52 9.29
CA SER A 362 19.83 -31.21 9.54
C SER A 362 20.53 -30.62 8.31
N LEU A 363 20.41 -29.30 8.16
CA LEU A 363 21.09 -28.51 7.14
C LEU A 363 22.00 -27.50 7.83
N VAL A 364 23.30 -27.61 7.59
CA VAL A 364 24.35 -26.80 8.20
C VAL A 364 25.24 -26.14 7.15
N GLY A 365 26.00 -25.14 7.53
CA GLY A 365 26.91 -24.41 6.65
C GLY A 365 27.10 -22.96 7.10
N GLU A 366 27.96 -22.23 6.39
CA GLU A 366 28.28 -20.84 6.67
C GLU A 366 27.04 -19.92 6.54
N SER A 367 27.08 -18.73 7.14
CA SER A 367 26.01 -17.75 6.98
C SER A 367 25.91 -17.28 5.53
N GLY A 368 24.69 -17.14 5.02
CA GLY A 368 24.44 -16.67 3.66
C GLY A 368 24.55 -17.74 2.54
N CYS A 369 24.86 -19.01 2.86
CA CYS A 369 25.00 -20.07 1.85
C CYS A 369 23.68 -20.60 1.26
N GLY A 370 22.49 -20.12 1.71
CA GLY A 370 21.18 -20.48 1.14
C GLY A 370 20.27 -21.37 2.00
N LYS A 371 20.62 -21.69 3.26
CA LYS A 371 19.81 -22.55 4.16
C LYS A 371 18.39 -22.05 4.37
N SER A 372 18.24 -20.78 4.77
CA SER A 372 16.92 -20.16 5.00
C SER A 372 16.14 -19.96 3.69
N THR A 373 16.84 -19.90 2.56
CA THR A 373 16.21 -19.88 1.22
C THR A 373 15.51 -21.21 0.95
N ILE A 374 16.16 -22.37 1.24
CA ILE A 374 15.55 -23.70 1.13
C ILE A 374 14.31 -23.79 2.02
N ALA A 375 14.41 -23.36 3.30
CA ALA A 375 13.26 -23.33 4.21
C ALA A 375 12.10 -22.44 3.66
N GLY A 376 12.44 -21.29 3.08
CA GLY A 376 11.47 -20.39 2.47
C GLY A 376 10.77 -20.99 1.24
N ILE A 377 11.50 -21.73 0.41
CA ILE A 377 10.93 -22.42 -0.76
C ILE A 377 9.97 -23.52 -0.31
N LEU A 378 10.37 -24.36 0.65
CA LEU A 378 9.53 -25.45 1.16
C LEU A 378 8.25 -24.95 1.85
N ALA A 379 8.27 -23.75 2.41
CA ALA A 379 7.09 -23.10 2.97
C ALA A 379 6.34 -22.20 1.94
N ALA A 380 6.64 -22.35 0.64
CA ALA A 380 6.08 -21.55 -0.46
C ALA A 380 6.18 -20.01 -0.25
N LYS A 381 7.11 -19.56 0.59
CA LYS A 381 7.42 -18.14 0.76
C LYS A 381 8.24 -17.63 -0.42
N ASN A 382 9.23 -18.39 -0.85
CA ASN A 382 10.08 -18.09 -2.01
C ASN A 382 9.60 -18.97 -3.17
N ARG A 383 9.30 -18.32 -4.30
CA ARG A 383 8.83 -18.97 -5.53
C ARG A 383 9.79 -18.67 -6.68
N GLY A 384 9.60 -19.26 -7.85
CA GLY A 384 10.46 -18.99 -9.00
C GLY A 384 11.75 -19.82 -9.03
N TYR A 385 11.83 -20.91 -8.27
CA TYR A 385 12.90 -21.90 -8.38
C TYR A 385 12.75 -22.72 -9.68
N SER A 386 13.85 -23.25 -10.18
CA SER A 386 13.89 -24.29 -11.20
C SER A 386 14.33 -25.61 -10.58
N GLY A 387 14.15 -26.72 -11.30
CA GLY A 387 14.33 -28.07 -10.78
C GLY A 387 13.02 -28.66 -10.23
N GLU A 388 13.11 -29.79 -9.54
CA GLU A 388 11.95 -30.54 -9.02
C GLU A 388 11.95 -30.55 -7.49
N ILE A 389 10.80 -30.18 -6.90
CA ILE A 389 10.57 -30.30 -5.45
C ILE A 389 9.26 -31.07 -5.25
N THR A 390 9.30 -32.14 -4.47
CA THR A 390 8.13 -32.93 -4.11
C THR A 390 7.98 -33.03 -2.61
N ILE A 391 6.73 -33.06 -2.14
CA ILE A 391 6.37 -33.32 -0.73
C ILE A 391 5.32 -34.44 -0.76
N GLY A 392 5.62 -35.56 -0.11
CA GLY A 392 4.74 -36.73 -0.17
C GLY A 392 4.50 -37.23 -1.62
N GLY A 393 5.50 -37.11 -2.50
CA GLY A 393 5.42 -37.45 -3.91
C GLY A 393 4.62 -36.45 -4.78
N VAL A 394 4.09 -35.36 -4.22
CA VAL A 394 3.35 -34.33 -4.97
C VAL A 394 4.27 -33.16 -5.28
N PRO A 395 4.38 -32.71 -6.55
CA PRO A 395 5.16 -31.50 -6.90
C PRO A 395 4.68 -30.28 -6.14
N LEU A 396 5.60 -29.53 -5.53
CA LEU A 396 5.30 -28.39 -4.66
C LEU A 396 4.47 -27.30 -5.36
N ASN A 397 4.71 -27.05 -6.64
CA ASN A 397 3.97 -26.07 -7.45
C ASN A 397 2.52 -26.49 -7.74
N GLU A 398 2.18 -27.77 -7.58
CA GLU A 398 0.83 -28.30 -7.78
C GLU A 398 0.04 -28.43 -6.47
N VAL A 399 0.68 -28.26 -5.31
CA VAL A 399 0.04 -28.36 -4.00
C VAL A 399 -0.83 -27.13 -3.73
N ASN A 400 -2.05 -27.36 -3.22
CA ASN A 400 -2.91 -26.29 -2.73
C ASN A 400 -2.24 -25.57 -1.56
N GLU A 401 -2.16 -24.24 -1.62
CA GLU A 401 -1.44 -23.42 -0.63
C GLU A 401 -2.00 -23.60 0.79
N THR A 402 -3.32 -23.62 0.95
CA THR A 402 -3.97 -23.82 2.25
C THR A 402 -3.59 -25.18 2.83
N ASN A 403 -3.58 -26.22 2.01
CA ASN A 403 -3.18 -27.56 2.44
C ASN A 403 -1.69 -27.63 2.76
N LEU A 404 -0.84 -26.99 1.95
CA LEU A 404 0.60 -26.89 2.24
C LEU A 404 0.84 -26.23 3.60
N MET A 405 0.20 -25.08 3.86
CA MET A 405 0.30 -24.37 5.13
C MET A 405 -0.25 -25.15 6.33
N GLN A 406 -1.18 -26.09 6.10
CA GLN A 406 -1.65 -27.01 7.12
C GLN A 406 -0.65 -28.12 7.42
N ARG A 407 0.04 -28.65 6.40
CA ARG A 407 0.89 -29.82 6.50
C ARG A 407 2.36 -29.50 6.76
N VAL A 408 2.83 -28.30 6.41
CA VAL A 408 4.23 -27.85 6.57
C VAL A 408 4.24 -26.64 7.51
N VAL A 409 5.05 -26.71 8.57
CA VAL A 409 5.24 -25.63 9.56
C VAL A 409 6.67 -25.12 9.50
N LEU A 410 6.81 -23.82 9.33
CA LEU A 410 8.11 -23.12 9.39
C LEU A 410 8.20 -22.29 10.67
N VAL A 411 9.19 -22.60 11.51
CA VAL A 411 9.54 -21.85 12.72
C VAL A 411 10.87 -21.18 12.51
N ARG A 412 10.90 -19.85 12.61
CA ARG A 412 12.12 -19.03 12.49
C ARG A 412 12.46 -18.35 13.79
N HIS A 413 13.73 -17.95 13.95
CA HIS A 413 14.17 -17.17 15.11
C HIS A 413 13.40 -15.85 15.28
N ASN A 414 12.93 -15.25 14.18
CA ASN A 414 12.18 -13.99 14.16
C ASN A 414 10.69 -14.18 13.85
N SER A 415 10.10 -15.34 14.19
CA SER A 415 8.67 -15.58 14.01
C SER A 415 7.84 -14.58 14.79
N TYR A 416 6.86 -13.98 14.13
CA TYR A 416 6.11 -12.85 14.67
C TYR A 416 5.10 -13.29 15.73
N LEU A 417 5.12 -12.60 16.88
CA LEU A 417 4.10 -12.67 17.92
C LEU A 417 3.27 -11.38 17.88
N PHE A 418 1.95 -11.56 17.84
CA PHE A 418 1.01 -10.44 17.75
C PHE A 418 0.71 -9.85 19.12
N LYS A 419 0.47 -8.54 19.14
CA LYS A 419 -0.08 -7.85 20.31
C LYS A 419 -1.43 -8.46 20.65
N GLY A 420 -1.65 -8.79 21.92
CA GLY A 420 -2.86 -9.46 22.39
C GLY A 420 -2.55 -10.36 23.58
N THR A 421 -3.28 -11.45 23.77
CA THR A 421 -2.99 -12.44 24.81
C THR A 421 -2.15 -13.61 24.30
N VAL A 422 -1.57 -14.37 25.21
CA VAL A 422 -0.92 -15.65 24.89
C VAL A 422 -1.93 -16.60 24.25
N GLU A 423 -3.15 -16.67 24.79
CA GLU A 423 -4.24 -17.49 24.23
C GLU A 423 -4.55 -17.13 22.78
N GLU A 424 -4.71 -15.84 22.47
CA GLU A 424 -4.97 -15.37 21.10
C GLU A 424 -3.84 -15.78 20.13
N ASN A 425 -2.58 -15.67 20.56
CA ASN A 425 -1.44 -16.07 19.76
C ASN A 425 -1.36 -17.59 19.54
N LEU A 426 -1.74 -18.40 20.51
CA LEU A 426 -1.80 -19.85 20.39
C LEU A 426 -2.97 -20.31 19.52
N LYS A 427 -4.15 -19.72 19.67
CA LYS A 427 -5.35 -20.01 18.87
C LYS A 427 -5.19 -19.69 17.37
N MET A 428 -4.20 -18.88 16.98
CA MET A 428 -3.88 -18.69 15.55
C MET A 428 -3.43 -20.00 14.88
N ALA A 429 -2.80 -20.90 15.63
CA ALA A 429 -2.39 -22.20 15.09
C ALA A 429 -3.54 -23.24 15.08
N LYS A 430 -4.39 -23.21 16.10
CA LYS A 430 -5.54 -24.12 16.27
C LYS A 430 -6.67 -23.33 16.94
N PRO A 431 -7.65 -22.80 16.16
CA PRO A 431 -8.72 -21.94 16.67
C PRO A 431 -9.60 -22.60 17.75
N ASP A 432 -9.76 -23.91 17.67
CA ASP A 432 -10.52 -24.77 18.57
C ASP A 432 -9.69 -25.40 19.71
N ALA A 433 -8.42 -24.93 19.89
CA ALA A 433 -7.58 -25.43 20.97
C ALA A 433 -8.22 -25.18 22.33
N THR A 434 -8.31 -26.26 23.13
CA THR A 434 -8.80 -26.14 24.52
C THR A 434 -7.73 -25.51 25.41
N LYS A 435 -8.14 -25.13 26.62
CA LYS A 435 -7.20 -24.62 27.63
C LYS A 435 -6.13 -25.67 27.94
N GLU A 436 -6.55 -26.92 28.07
CA GLU A 436 -5.69 -28.07 28.36
C GLU A 436 -4.67 -28.29 27.24
N ASP A 437 -5.08 -28.19 25.97
CA ASP A 437 -4.19 -28.29 24.80
C ASP A 437 -3.09 -27.23 24.88
N MET A 438 -3.47 -25.98 25.16
CA MET A 438 -2.55 -24.85 25.23
C MET A 438 -1.60 -24.95 26.42
N GLU A 439 -2.11 -25.31 27.59
CA GLU A 439 -1.25 -25.50 28.79
C GLU A 439 -0.30 -26.68 28.60
N ALA A 440 -0.72 -27.77 27.93
CA ALA A 440 0.12 -28.92 27.64
C ALA A 440 1.32 -28.56 26.74
N VAL A 441 1.12 -27.76 25.69
CA VAL A 441 2.23 -27.34 24.83
C VAL A 441 3.13 -26.31 25.53
N LEU A 442 2.57 -25.42 26.34
CA LEU A 442 3.33 -24.47 27.16
C LEU A 442 4.19 -25.19 28.22
N GLN A 443 3.68 -26.28 28.79
CA GLN A 443 4.41 -27.16 29.71
C GLN A 443 5.59 -27.81 28.99
N LYS A 444 5.37 -28.36 27.78
CA LYS A 444 6.45 -29.00 26.98
C LYS A 444 7.62 -28.06 26.70
N VAL A 445 7.35 -26.78 26.46
CA VAL A 445 8.41 -25.79 26.23
C VAL A 445 8.87 -25.08 27.51
N ASN A 446 8.48 -25.57 28.70
CA ASN A 446 8.80 -24.99 29.99
C ASN A 446 8.49 -23.48 30.12
N LEU A 447 7.35 -23.05 29.59
CA LEU A 447 6.89 -21.66 29.65
C LEU A 447 5.66 -21.48 30.56
N LEU A 448 4.92 -22.56 30.85
CA LEU A 448 3.68 -22.50 31.63
C LEU A 448 3.91 -21.93 33.03
N GLY A 449 4.95 -22.38 33.75
CA GLY A 449 5.24 -21.91 35.10
C GLY A 449 5.52 -20.41 35.17
N PHE A 450 6.27 -19.88 34.19
CA PHE A 450 6.49 -18.43 34.07
C PHE A 450 5.18 -17.68 33.81
N LEU A 451 4.35 -18.16 32.88
CA LEU A 451 3.07 -17.50 32.56
C LEU A 451 2.09 -17.54 33.74
N GLN A 452 2.10 -18.60 34.55
CA GLN A 452 1.28 -18.69 35.77
C GLN A 452 1.68 -17.67 36.84
N THR A 453 2.91 -17.18 36.85
CA THR A 453 3.34 -16.05 37.73
C THR A 453 2.82 -14.69 37.21
N GLN A 454 2.28 -14.66 36.02
CA GLN A 454 1.59 -13.53 35.41
C GLN A 454 0.07 -13.83 35.38
N ASP A 455 -0.59 -13.58 34.26
CA ASP A 455 -2.04 -13.84 34.09
C ASP A 455 -2.31 -15.16 33.33
N GLY A 456 -1.38 -16.12 33.32
CA GLY A 456 -1.51 -17.38 32.61
C GLY A 456 -1.71 -17.19 31.09
N LEU A 457 -2.72 -17.82 30.52
CA LEU A 457 -3.08 -17.66 29.11
C LEU A 457 -3.56 -16.24 28.75
N GLN A 458 -4.04 -15.47 29.74
CA GLN A 458 -4.46 -14.08 29.56
C GLN A 458 -3.33 -13.07 29.67
N THR A 459 -2.09 -13.54 29.88
CA THR A 459 -0.89 -12.67 29.85
C THR A 459 -0.84 -11.86 28.57
N ARG A 460 -0.80 -10.53 28.70
CA ARG A 460 -0.79 -9.61 27.56
C ARG A 460 0.60 -9.50 26.98
N LEU A 461 0.67 -9.65 25.66
CA LEU A 461 1.85 -9.39 24.86
C LEU A 461 1.79 -7.99 24.27
N LEU A 462 2.87 -7.24 24.41
CA LEU A 462 3.06 -5.97 23.72
C LEU A 462 3.40 -6.21 22.23
N GLU A 463 3.59 -5.14 21.48
CA GLU A 463 3.99 -5.25 20.09
C GLU A 463 5.29 -6.06 19.94
N LYS A 464 5.27 -7.08 19.06
CA LYS A 464 6.37 -8.05 18.87
C LYS A 464 6.75 -8.80 20.16
N ALA A 465 5.84 -8.87 21.12
CA ALA A 465 6.08 -9.45 22.44
C ALA A 465 7.31 -8.86 23.17
N SER A 466 7.55 -7.55 23.03
CA SER A 466 8.71 -6.84 23.58
C SER A 466 8.83 -6.90 25.12
N ASN A 467 7.79 -7.37 25.79
CA ASN A 467 7.77 -7.62 27.24
C ASN A 467 8.22 -9.03 27.64
N LEU A 468 8.55 -9.90 26.68
CA LEU A 468 9.13 -11.21 26.93
C LEU A 468 10.63 -11.22 26.56
N SER A 469 11.41 -12.10 27.22
CA SER A 469 12.79 -12.35 26.79
C SER A 469 12.84 -13.07 25.43
N GLY A 470 13.99 -13.01 24.74
CA GLY A 470 14.16 -13.72 23.47
C GLY A 470 13.86 -15.22 23.56
N GLY A 471 14.35 -15.88 24.62
CA GLY A 471 14.06 -17.29 24.87
C GLY A 471 12.58 -17.58 25.18
N GLN A 472 11.89 -16.68 25.90
CA GLN A 472 10.45 -16.81 26.16
C GLN A 472 9.64 -16.63 24.87
N CYS A 473 9.99 -15.65 24.04
CA CYS A 473 9.38 -15.46 22.72
C CYS A 473 9.51 -16.71 21.87
N GLN A 474 10.74 -17.26 21.80
CA GLN A 474 11.01 -18.43 20.97
C GLN A 474 10.28 -19.68 21.46
N ARG A 475 10.23 -19.91 22.78
CA ARG A 475 9.44 -20.99 23.37
C ARG A 475 7.95 -20.85 23.08
N LEU A 476 7.40 -19.63 23.12
CA LEU A 476 6.00 -19.39 22.78
C LEU A 476 5.71 -19.66 21.30
N VAL A 477 6.62 -19.29 20.39
CA VAL A 477 6.51 -19.59 18.95
C VAL A 477 6.53 -21.09 18.70
N ILE A 478 7.39 -21.84 19.40
CA ILE A 478 7.46 -23.30 19.30
C ILE A 478 6.18 -23.92 19.88
N ALA A 479 5.69 -23.48 21.05
CA ALA A 479 4.41 -23.91 21.60
C ALA A 479 3.26 -23.75 20.61
N ARG A 480 3.20 -22.59 19.92
CA ARG A 480 2.24 -22.34 18.85
C ARG A 480 2.38 -23.33 17.68
N ALA A 481 3.61 -23.65 17.28
CA ALA A 481 3.85 -24.64 16.22
C ALA A 481 3.43 -26.06 16.63
N LEU A 482 3.65 -26.45 17.88
CA LEU A 482 3.28 -27.77 18.42
C LEU A 482 1.76 -28.00 18.51
N LEU A 483 0.94 -26.96 18.59
CA LEU A 483 -0.52 -27.06 18.52
C LEU A 483 -1.03 -27.55 17.17
N ARG A 484 -0.22 -27.46 16.11
CA ARG A 484 -0.59 -27.92 14.77
C ARG A 484 -0.34 -29.42 14.62
N THR A 485 -1.11 -30.22 15.32
CA THR A 485 -0.97 -31.69 15.37
C THR A 485 -1.10 -32.37 14.00
N ASP A 486 -1.85 -31.78 13.07
CA ASP A 486 -2.09 -32.29 11.72
C ASP A 486 -0.92 -32.03 10.76
N SER A 487 0.06 -31.24 11.16
CA SER A 487 1.25 -31.00 10.34
C SER A 487 2.15 -32.23 10.31
N ALA A 488 2.72 -32.48 9.14
CA ALA A 488 3.57 -33.65 8.86
C ALA A 488 5.06 -33.28 8.79
N VAL A 489 5.36 -32.07 8.33
CA VAL A 489 6.73 -31.58 8.16
C VAL A 489 6.94 -30.32 9.01
N TYR A 490 8.01 -30.32 9.81
CA TYR A 490 8.41 -29.18 10.61
C TYR A 490 9.79 -28.70 10.18
N ILE A 491 9.92 -27.41 9.89
CA ILE A 491 11.16 -26.78 9.50
C ILE A 491 11.52 -25.77 10.59
N PHE A 492 12.63 -26.02 11.28
CA PHE A 492 13.19 -25.11 12.29
C PHE A 492 14.36 -24.37 11.69
N ASP A 493 14.20 -23.08 11.39
CA ASP A 493 15.22 -22.22 10.81
C ASP A 493 15.79 -21.31 11.90
N GLU A 494 16.93 -21.76 12.47
CA GLU A 494 17.63 -21.11 13.59
C GLU A 494 16.71 -20.87 14.81
N ALA A 495 15.79 -21.80 15.06
CA ALA A 495 14.77 -21.67 16.08
C ALA A 495 15.33 -21.66 17.53
N ALA A 496 16.58 -22.01 17.74
CA ALA A 496 17.28 -21.97 19.03
C ALA A 496 18.47 -21.00 19.05
N SER A 497 18.57 -20.06 18.10
CA SER A 497 19.64 -19.07 18.06
C SER A 497 19.36 -17.87 18.98
N ASN A 498 20.42 -17.25 19.49
CA ASN A 498 20.38 -16.01 20.31
C ASN A 498 19.58 -16.15 21.63
N ILE A 499 19.55 -17.34 22.20
CA ILE A 499 18.94 -17.63 23.50
C ILE A 499 20.00 -18.24 24.46
N ASP A 500 19.70 -18.23 25.74
CA ASP A 500 20.54 -18.85 26.75
C ASP A 500 20.64 -20.37 26.56
N VAL A 501 21.76 -20.95 27.03
CA VAL A 501 22.08 -22.38 26.84
C VAL A 501 21.00 -23.30 27.41
N GLU A 502 20.44 -22.96 28.58
CA GLU A 502 19.37 -23.73 29.22
C GLU A 502 18.10 -23.76 28.38
N SER A 503 17.66 -22.60 27.83
CA SER A 503 16.51 -22.52 26.93
C SER A 503 16.77 -23.25 25.61
N GLU A 504 17.98 -23.23 25.07
CA GLU A 504 18.36 -23.95 23.86
C GLU A 504 18.23 -25.46 24.04
N GLU A 505 18.78 -26.00 25.14
CA GLU A 505 18.70 -27.45 25.45
C GLU A 505 17.24 -27.91 25.56
N LEU A 506 16.40 -27.15 26.25
CA LEU A 506 14.98 -27.42 26.37
C LEU A 506 14.27 -27.46 24.98
N ILE A 507 14.56 -26.50 24.14
CA ILE A 507 14.00 -26.43 22.76
C ILE A 507 14.48 -27.63 21.94
N MET A 508 15.76 -27.95 22.00
CA MET A 508 16.29 -29.10 21.26
C MET A 508 15.70 -30.44 21.72
N ASN A 509 15.45 -30.61 23.02
CA ASN A 509 14.75 -31.80 23.50
C ASN A 509 13.34 -31.90 22.96
N VAL A 510 12.59 -30.79 22.88
CA VAL A 510 11.25 -30.75 22.27
C VAL A 510 11.30 -31.10 20.78
N ILE A 511 12.29 -30.58 20.03
CA ILE A 511 12.48 -30.88 18.61
C ILE A 511 12.80 -32.36 18.40
N HIS A 512 13.66 -32.94 19.22
CA HIS A 512 14.00 -34.38 19.17
C HIS A 512 12.78 -35.28 19.45
N GLU A 513 11.95 -34.91 20.43
CA GLU A 513 10.71 -35.65 20.71
C GLU A 513 9.72 -35.57 19.54
N LEU A 514 9.58 -34.39 18.93
CA LEU A 514 8.75 -34.19 17.75
C LEU A 514 9.24 -35.02 16.56
N ALA A 515 10.54 -35.12 16.37
CA ALA A 515 11.18 -35.87 15.29
C ALA A 515 10.96 -37.38 15.35
N LYS A 516 10.53 -37.94 16.50
CA LYS A 516 10.14 -39.35 16.59
C LYS A 516 8.88 -39.69 15.81
N THR A 517 8.04 -38.71 15.50
CA THR A 517 6.71 -38.92 14.89
C THR A 517 6.47 -38.10 13.62
N LYS A 518 7.29 -37.11 13.37
CA LYS A 518 7.14 -36.11 12.28
C LYS A 518 8.44 -36.00 11.49
N THR A 519 8.35 -35.56 10.24
CA THR A 519 9.54 -35.24 9.45
C THR A 519 10.04 -33.86 9.88
N VAL A 520 11.29 -33.77 10.27
CA VAL A 520 11.89 -32.54 10.80
C VAL A 520 13.12 -32.15 9.99
N LEU A 521 13.13 -30.90 9.52
CA LEU A 521 14.32 -30.23 8.99
C LEU A 521 14.81 -29.20 10.01
N LEU A 522 16.00 -29.40 10.55
CA LEU A 522 16.66 -28.45 11.43
C LEU A 522 17.74 -27.67 10.67
N ILE A 523 17.64 -26.37 10.62
CA ILE A 523 18.70 -25.47 10.19
C ILE A 523 19.34 -24.88 11.43
N SER A 524 20.62 -25.15 11.64
CA SER A 524 21.35 -24.68 12.81
C SER A 524 22.75 -24.18 12.44
N HIS A 525 23.16 -23.09 13.09
CA HIS A 525 24.55 -22.64 13.10
C HIS A 525 25.40 -23.34 14.17
N ARG A 526 24.76 -23.94 15.21
CA ARG A 526 25.44 -24.69 16.23
C ARG A 526 25.48 -26.17 15.89
N LEU A 527 26.66 -26.69 15.63
CA LEU A 527 26.82 -28.08 15.19
C LEU A 527 26.60 -29.09 16.31
N ALA A 528 26.67 -28.70 17.56
CA ALA A 528 26.29 -29.54 18.70
C ALA A 528 24.82 -30.02 18.61
N ASN A 529 23.93 -29.22 18.04
CA ASN A 529 22.51 -29.51 17.92
C ASN A 529 22.18 -30.55 16.84
N VAL A 530 23.08 -30.79 15.89
CA VAL A 530 22.82 -31.65 14.73
C VAL A 530 23.44 -33.04 14.84
N VAL A 531 24.23 -33.31 15.91
CA VAL A 531 24.94 -34.59 16.12
C VAL A 531 23.99 -35.81 16.10
N LYS A 532 22.75 -35.64 16.59
CA LYS A 532 21.76 -36.71 16.68
C LYS A 532 20.88 -36.83 15.42
N SER A 533 21.19 -36.13 14.34
CA SER A 533 20.42 -36.20 13.10
C SER A 533 20.64 -37.51 12.36
N ASP A 534 19.57 -38.03 11.74
CA ASP A 534 19.64 -39.23 10.89
C ASP A 534 20.51 -38.94 9.66
N LYS A 535 20.48 -37.71 9.16
CA LYS A 535 21.31 -37.22 8.07
C LYS A 535 21.60 -35.72 8.22
N ILE A 536 22.83 -35.34 7.93
CA ILE A 536 23.31 -33.95 7.91
C ILE A 536 23.71 -33.60 6.48
N TYR A 537 23.28 -32.45 5.99
CA TYR A 537 23.73 -31.88 4.73
C TYR A 537 24.55 -30.61 5.02
N PHE A 538 25.78 -30.57 4.52
CA PHE A 538 26.65 -29.41 4.62
C PHE A 538 26.57 -28.58 3.35
N LEU A 539 26.02 -27.39 3.47
CA LEU A 539 25.81 -26.43 2.38
C LEU A 539 26.93 -25.38 2.37
N LYS A 540 27.55 -25.19 1.21
CA LYS A 540 28.55 -24.15 1.00
C LYS A 540 28.41 -23.57 -0.42
N ASP A 541 28.47 -22.26 -0.55
CA ASP A 541 28.41 -21.50 -1.83
C ASP A 541 27.21 -21.88 -2.72
N GLY A 542 26.08 -22.22 -2.10
CA GLY A 542 24.85 -22.60 -2.79
C GLY A 542 24.78 -24.06 -3.23
N GLU A 543 25.72 -24.93 -2.85
CA GLU A 543 25.78 -26.35 -3.19
C GLU A 543 25.91 -27.23 -1.96
N ILE A 544 25.37 -28.46 -2.01
CA ILE A 544 25.62 -29.49 -1.00
C ILE A 544 26.98 -30.12 -1.27
N LYS A 545 27.95 -29.86 -0.40
CA LYS A 545 29.31 -30.37 -0.53
C LYS A 545 29.54 -31.72 0.17
N GLU A 546 28.86 -31.92 1.30
CA GLU A 546 29.01 -33.13 2.09
C GLU A 546 27.62 -33.55 2.63
N SER A 547 27.39 -34.85 2.76
CA SER A 547 26.21 -35.38 3.41
C SER A 547 26.46 -36.74 4.02
N GLY A 548 25.91 -36.99 5.22
CA GLY A 548 26.08 -38.24 5.95
C GLY A 548 25.64 -38.08 7.40
N LYS A 549 25.87 -39.10 8.23
CA LYS A 549 25.73 -39.00 9.68
C LYS A 549 26.92 -38.25 10.27
N HIS A 550 26.79 -37.77 11.53
CA HIS A 550 27.85 -37.04 12.22
C HIS A 550 29.19 -37.79 12.18
N ASP A 551 29.20 -39.07 12.57
CA ASP A 551 30.43 -39.87 12.66
C ASP A 551 31.07 -40.10 11.29
N GLU A 552 30.24 -40.26 10.22
CA GLU A 552 30.69 -40.40 8.84
C GLU A 552 31.38 -39.12 8.36
N LEU A 553 30.76 -37.96 8.61
CA LEU A 553 31.29 -36.65 8.20
C LEU A 553 32.54 -36.28 8.99
N MET A 554 32.62 -36.65 10.27
CA MET A 554 33.82 -36.47 11.07
C MET A 554 35.00 -37.33 10.56
N SER A 555 34.73 -38.54 10.07
CA SER A 555 35.75 -39.43 9.52
C SER A 555 36.27 -38.97 8.15
N GLN A 556 35.46 -38.25 7.35
CA GLN A 556 35.86 -37.75 6.03
C GLN A 556 36.88 -36.63 6.06
N ASN A 557 37.12 -36.00 7.22
CA ASN A 557 38.05 -34.89 7.42
C ASN A 557 37.80 -33.69 6.46
N GLY A 558 36.50 -33.45 6.15
CA GLY A 558 36.04 -32.42 5.23
C GLY A 558 35.71 -31.08 5.90
N ALA A 559 35.00 -30.23 5.18
CA ALA A 559 34.61 -28.90 5.66
C ALA A 559 33.66 -28.93 6.88
N TYR A 560 32.78 -29.95 6.96
CA TYR A 560 31.95 -30.17 8.14
C TYR A 560 32.79 -30.35 9.40
N ARG A 561 33.78 -31.25 9.35
CA ARG A 561 34.66 -31.51 10.51
C ARG A 561 35.43 -30.24 10.92
N HIS A 562 36.03 -29.53 9.98
CA HIS A 562 36.72 -28.29 10.27
C HIS A 562 35.81 -27.25 10.95
N LEU A 563 34.58 -27.11 10.50
CA LEU A 563 33.61 -26.19 11.10
C LEU A 563 33.26 -26.66 12.53
N TYR A 564 33.01 -27.97 12.72
CA TYR A 564 32.70 -28.57 14.02
C TYR A 564 33.82 -28.36 15.04
N GLU A 565 35.08 -28.72 14.68
CA GLU A 565 36.25 -28.57 15.54
C GLU A 565 36.50 -27.11 15.90
N SER A 566 36.32 -26.17 14.94
CA SER A 566 36.44 -24.74 15.18
C SER A 566 35.39 -24.22 16.18
N GLN A 567 34.13 -24.67 16.08
CA GLN A 567 33.09 -24.30 17.04
C GLN A 567 33.35 -24.87 18.43
N MET A 568 33.75 -26.15 18.53
CA MET A 568 34.07 -26.79 19.80
C MET A 568 35.26 -26.13 20.48
N ALA A 569 36.26 -25.72 19.71
CA ALA A 569 37.43 -25.00 20.26
C ALA A 569 37.00 -23.65 20.89
N LEU A 570 36.12 -22.92 20.25
CA LEU A 570 35.58 -21.64 20.75
C LEU A 570 34.72 -21.83 22.01
N GLU A 571 33.85 -22.85 22.04
CA GLU A 571 33.00 -23.15 23.19
C GLU A 571 33.84 -23.59 24.41
N ASN A 572 34.90 -24.38 24.20
CA ASN A 572 35.82 -24.80 25.27
C ASN A 572 36.70 -23.65 25.76
N TYR A 573 37.11 -22.73 24.88
CA TYR A 573 37.89 -21.55 25.29
C TYR A 573 37.06 -20.63 26.21
N GLY A 574 35.74 -20.47 25.93
CA GLY A 574 34.84 -19.72 26.81
C GLY A 574 34.58 -20.36 28.19
N LYS A 575 34.73 -21.70 28.31
CA LYS A 575 34.58 -22.45 29.58
C LYS A 575 35.87 -22.50 30.39
N GLY A 576 37.02 -22.37 29.75
CA GLY A 576 38.33 -22.41 30.41
C GLY A 576 38.83 -21.09 30.99
N GLY A 577 38.11 -20.00 30.83
CA GLY A 577 38.47 -18.66 31.32
C GLY A 577 37.91 -18.30 32.71
N VAL A 578 37.30 -19.26 33.45
CA VAL A 578 36.82 -19.10 34.82
C VAL A 578 37.52 -20.15 35.69
N ALA A 579 38.80 -19.92 35.96
CA ALA A 579 39.53 -20.58 37.02
C ALA A 579 40.31 -19.52 37.82
#